data_df0d1f86cb0ab4a0db63f35a6847d8c9
#
_entry.id   df0d1f86cb0ab4a0db63f35a6847d8c9
#
_cell.length_a   1.000
_cell.length_b   1.000
_cell.length_c   1.000
_cell.angle_alpha   90.00
_cell.angle_beta   90.00
_cell.angle_gamma   90.00
#
_symmetry.space_group_name_H-M   'P 1'
#
loop_
_entity.id
_entity.type
_entity.pdbx_description
1 polymer ?
#
loop_
_entity_poly.entity_id
_entity_poly.type
_entity_poly.pdbx_seq_one_letter_code
_entity_poly.pdbx_strand_id
1 'polypeptide(L)'
;MGHLVAYVRSPVALRTAPGGRVVARLSARTPFGSPQALGVVRSRNGRWLAVSTPELGNGRLGWLDARAGGLRFARTRLEVDVDLSRRMAELRRGTRVLRRMSVGVGRAGSPTPVGRFAVTDKLAGSAYSAVYGCCILALSATQPNLPAGWTGGNRIAIHGGPTGGAVTAGCVHAAEADLRYLMSLVPLGTPVTIHA
;
A
#
# COMPACT_ATOMS: atom_id res chain seq x y z
N MET A 1 11.23 6.96 -15.74
CA MET A 1 11.52 7.61 -14.45
C MET A 1 11.12 6.65 -13.32
N GLY A 2 11.75 6.76 -12.12
CA GLY A 2 11.34 5.94 -10.97
C GLY A 2 10.39 6.71 -10.05
N HIS A 3 9.56 5.98 -9.30
CA HIS A 3 8.66 6.51 -8.29
C HIS A 3 9.45 7.00 -7.07
N LEU A 4 9.15 8.20 -6.58
CA LEU A 4 9.77 8.77 -5.38
C LEU A 4 9.15 8.15 -4.13
N VAL A 5 9.99 7.79 -3.16
CA VAL A 5 9.61 7.28 -1.85
C VAL A 5 10.22 8.18 -0.78
N ALA A 6 9.40 8.64 0.16
CA ALA A 6 9.84 9.39 1.33
C ALA A 6 9.86 8.48 2.56
N TYR A 7 11.04 8.27 3.16
CA TYR A 7 11.21 7.56 4.42
C TYR A 7 11.20 8.56 5.57
N VAL A 8 10.34 8.34 6.55
CA VAL A 8 10.26 9.15 7.77
C VAL A 8 11.32 8.66 8.77
N ARG A 9 12.20 9.53 9.21
CA ARG A 9 13.27 9.24 10.17
C ARG A 9 13.01 9.82 11.56
N SER A 10 12.29 10.93 11.60
CA SER A 10 11.75 11.53 12.83
C SER A 10 10.35 12.08 12.53
N PRO A 11 9.52 12.34 13.53
CA PRO A 11 8.12 12.72 13.32
C PRO A 11 7.94 13.88 12.36
N VAL A 12 7.08 13.71 11.35
CA VAL A 12 6.78 14.73 10.34
C VAL A 12 5.29 15.08 10.32
N ALA A 13 4.96 16.31 10.00
CA ALA A 13 3.60 16.77 9.85
C ALA A 13 3.03 16.44 8.47
N LEU A 14 1.85 15.84 8.44
CA LEU A 14 1.04 15.64 7.25
C LEU A 14 -0.03 16.74 7.20
N ARG A 15 -0.21 17.40 6.06
CA ARG A 15 -1.05 18.58 5.91
C ARG A 15 -2.17 18.36 4.88
N THR A 16 -3.26 19.13 4.98
CA THR A 16 -4.38 19.09 4.02
C THR A 16 -3.98 19.56 2.62
N ALA A 17 -3.05 20.49 2.53
CA ALA A 17 -2.55 21.12 1.29
C ALA A 17 -1.12 21.63 1.52
N PRO A 18 -0.40 22.03 0.47
CA PRO A 18 0.85 22.78 0.61
C PRO A 18 0.66 24.00 1.52
N GLY A 19 1.40 24.05 2.65
CA GLY A 19 1.26 25.09 3.66
C GLY A 19 -0.02 25.03 4.51
N GLY A 20 -0.92 24.10 4.25
CA GLY A 20 -2.20 23.98 4.95
C GLY A 20 -2.09 23.46 6.40
N ARG A 21 -3.24 23.30 7.06
CA ARG A 21 -3.31 22.80 8.45
C ARG A 21 -2.78 21.36 8.54
N VAL A 22 -2.19 21.04 9.69
CA VAL A 22 -1.75 19.68 10.02
C VAL A 22 -2.98 18.80 10.29
N VAL A 23 -3.01 17.62 9.67
CA VAL A 23 -4.09 16.63 9.83
C VAL A 23 -3.63 15.35 10.50
N ALA A 24 -2.33 15.05 10.46
CA ALA A 24 -1.71 13.95 11.16
C ALA A 24 -0.22 14.23 11.40
N ARG A 25 0.38 13.49 12.32
CA ARG A 25 1.84 13.39 12.48
C ARG A 25 2.24 11.94 12.28
N LEU A 26 3.20 11.71 11.39
CA LEU A 26 3.70 10.37 11.07
C LEU A 26 5.00 10.13 11.81
N SER A 27 5.08 9.00 12.49
CA SER A 27 6.27 8.52 13.18
C SER A 27 7.24 7.83 12.23
N ALA A 28 8.48 7.57 12.68
CA ALA A 28 9.49 6.85 11.90
C ALA A 28 9.14 5.38 11.63
N ARG A 29 8.19 4.83 12.39
CA ARG A 29 7.70 3.46 12.23
C ARG A 29 6.18 3.43 12.09
N THR A 30 5.71 2.46 11.32
CA THR A 30 4.28 2.13 11.22
C THR A 30 3.79 1.47 12.52
N PRO A 31 2.47 1.35 12.74
CA PRO A 31 1.93 0.56 13.85
C PRO A 31 2.35 -0.91 13.84
N PHE A 32 2.76 -1.45 12.69
CA PHE A 32 3.29 -2.82 12.55
C PHE A 32 4.81 -2.92 12.74
N GLY A 33 5.49 -1.81 13.10
CA GLY A 33 6.91 -1.77 13.38
C GLY A 33 7.83 -1.59 12.16
N SER A 34 7.30 -1.59 10.95
CA SER A 34 8.10 -1.32 9.73
C SER A 34 8.63 0.12 9.70
N PRO A 35 9.76 0.39 9.04
CA PRO A 35 10.13 1.77 8.71
C PRO A 35 9.03 2.47 7.94
N GLN A 36 8.62 3.66 8.36
CA GLN A 36 7.58 4.43 7.69
C GLN A 36 8.07 4.90 6.31
N ALA A 37 7.54 4.32 5.25
CA ALA A 37 7.84 4.63 3.86
C ALA A 37 6.57 5.05 3.12
N LEU A 38 6.61 6.20 2.46
CA LEU A 38 5.48 6.83 1.82
C LEU A 38 5.74 6.93 0.32
N GLY A 39 4.91 6.30 -0.49
CA GLY A 39 4.91 6.46 -1.94
C GLY A 39 4.40 7.85 -2.31
N VAL A 40 5.21 8.61 -3.04
CA VAL A 40 4.85 9.95 -3.49
C VAL A 40 3.99 9.84 -4.75
N VAL A 41 2.74 10.29 -4.67
CA VAL A 41 1.77 10.27 -5.78
C VAL A 41 2.00 11.45 -6.72
N ARG A 42 2.29 12.64 -6.17
CA ARG A 42 2.61 13.85 -6.93
C ARG A 42 3.52 14.79 -6.15
N SER A 43 4.19 15.69 -6.86
CA SER A 43 5.01 16.75 -6.27
C SER A 43 4.56 18.12 -6.78
N ARG A 44 4.63 19.14 -5.93
CA ARG A 44 4.39 20.54 -6.29
C ARG A 44 5.64 21.36 -5.96
N ASN A 45 6.18 22.01 -6.99
CA ASN A 45 7.37 22.89 -6.90
C ASN A 45 8.60 22.22 -6.23
N GLY A 46 8.76 20.89 -6.38
CA GLY A 46 9.85 20.13 -5.76
C GLY A 46 9.87 20.15 -4.23
N ARG A 47 8.97 20.88 -3.59
CA ARG A 47 8.91 21.04 -2.14
C ARG A 47 7.80 20.25 -1.50
N TRP A 48 6.58 20.29 -2.05
CA TRP A 48 5.42 19.65 -1.45
C TRP A 48 5.15 18.30 -2.09
N LEU A 49 5.11 17.26 -1.28
CA LEU A 49 4.94 15.88 -1.71
C LEU A 49 3.58 15.36 -1.23
N ALA A 50 2.72 14.98 -2.17
CA ALA A 50 1.44 14.36 -1.87
C ALA A 50 1.61 12.84 -1.74
N VAL A 51 1.15 12.28 -0.63
CA VAL A 51 1.25 10.86 -0.30
C VAL A 51 -0.12 10.29 0.07
N SER A 52 -0.32 9.01 -0.24
CA SER A 52 -1.45 8.21 0.28
C SER A 52 -1.02 7.54 1.58
N THR A 53 -1.88 7.59 2.59
CA THR A 53 -1.61 7.03 3.91
C THR A 53 -2.91 6.59 4.58
N PRO A 54 -2.91 5.50 5.38
CA PRO A 54 -4.13 4.97 6.01
C PRO A 54 -4.83 5.97 6.94
N GLU A 55 -4.06 6.86 7.56
CA GLU A 55 -4.57 7.86 8.50
C GLU A 55 -5.58 8.83 7.88
N LEU A 56 -5.55 8.98 6.55
CA LEU A 56 -6.47 9.86 5.82
C LEU A 56 -7.63 9.11 5.15
N GLY A 57 -7.52 7.78 5.04
CA GLY A 57 -8.46 6.96 4.27
C GLY A 57 -8.23 7.05 2.75
N ASN A 58 -8.98 6.24 2.02
CA ASN A 58 -8.82 6.09 0.58
C ASN A 58 -9.17 7.37 -0.19
N GLY A 59 -8.47 7.59 -1.32
CA GLY A 59 -8.72 8.73 -2.22
C GLY A 59 -8.23 10.10 -1.69
N ARG A 60 -7.80 10.18 -0.44
CA ARG A 60 -7.29 11.41 0.16
C ARG A 60 -5.76 11.41 0.18
N LEU A 61 -5.18 12.56 -0.16
CA LEU A 61 -3.74 12.75 -0.13
C LEU A 61 -3.37 13.74 0.98
N GLY A 62 -2.33 13.40 1.72
CA GLY A 62 -1.68 14.30 2.65
C GLY A 62 -0.42 14.91 2.05
N TRP A 63 -0.06 16.11 2.47
CA TRP A 63 1.07 16.85 1.94
C TRP A 63 2.21 16.95 2.97
N LEU A 64 3.38 16.54 2.55
CA LEU A 64 4.65 16.66 3.28
C LEU A 64 5.45 17.82 2.73
N ASP A 65 6.14 18.57 3.58
CA ASP A 65 7.18 19.50 3.15
C ASP A 65 8.51 18.73 3.01
N ALA A 66 9.01 18.59 1.80
CA ALA A 66 10.28 17.90 1.53
C ALA A 66 11.49 18.58 2.18
N ARG A 67 11.35 19.84 2.61
CA ARG A 67 12.38 20.61 3.33
C ARG A 67 12.27 20.44 4.85
N ALA A 68 11.18 19.85 5.36
CA ALA A 68 11.11 19.49 6.76
C ALA A 68 12.21 18.48 7.09
N GLY A 69 12.90 18.65 8.18
CA GLY A 69 13.83 17.66 8.70
C GLY A 69 13.15 16.30 8.92
N GLY A 70 13.93 15.22 9.01
CA GLY A 70 13.41 13.89 9.32
C GLY A 70 12.91 13.09 8.12
N LEU A 71 13.15 13.50 6.89
CA LEU A 71 12.88 12.75 5.68
C LEU A 71 14.17 12.30 4.98
N ARG A 72 14.13 11.06 4.48
CA ARG A 72 15.12 10.53 3.53
C ARG A 72 14.39 10.08 2.27
N PHE A 73 14.97 10.31 1.12
CA PHE A 73 14.35 9.99 -0.16
C PHE A 73 15.07 8.83 -0.85
N ALA A 74 14.30 8.01 -1.54
CA ALA A 74 14.77 6.98 -2.44
C ALA A 74 13.87 6.91 -3.68
N ARG A 75 14.25 6.12 -4.66
CA ARG A 75 13.41 5.85 -5.84
C ARG A 75 13.30 4.34 -6.05
N THR A 76 12.12 3.91 -6.48
CA THR A 76 11.89 2.58 -7.00
C THR A 76 11.39 2.66 -8.43
N ARG A 77 11.74 1.66 -9.26
CA ARG A 77 11.17 1.49 -10.60
C ARG A 77 10.08 0.43 -10.62
N LEU A 78 9.83 -0.18 -9.44
CA LEU A 78 8.80 -1.21 -9.29
C LEU A 78 7.46 -0.55 -8.99
N GLU A 79 6.42 -1.18 -9.51
CA GLU A 79 5.01 -0.90 -9.20
C GLU A 79 4.22 -2.19 -9.25
N VAL A 80 3.17 -2.27 -8.47
CA VAL A 80 2.17 -3.35 -8.51
C VAL A 80 0.90 -2.78 -9.11
N ASP A 81 0.39 -3.42 -10.14
CA ASP A 81 -0.86 -3.09 -10.80
C ASP A 81 -1.86 -4.20 -10.56
N VAL A 82 -3.06 -3.89 -10.07
CA VAL A 82 -4.11 -4.85 -9.75
C VAL A 82 -5.36 -4.50 -10.55
N ASP A 83 -5.70 -5.37 -11.50
CA ASP A 83 -6.93 -5.32 -12.30
C ASP A 83 -7.98 -6.23 -11.65
N LEU A 84 -8.99 -5.61 -11.04
CA LEU A 84 -10.05 -6.33 -10.33
C LEU A 84 -10.97 -7.08 -11.28
N SER A 85 -11.22 -6.52 -12.47
CA SER A 85 -12.11 -7.12 -13.48
C SER A 85 -11.51 -8.43 -14.01
N ARG A 86 -10.21 -8.44 -14.24
CA ARG A 86 -9.47 -9.61 -14.70
C ARG A 86 -9.02 -10.53 -13.56
N ARG A 87 -9.10 -10.08 -12.32
CA ARG A 87 -8.53 -10.77 -11.15
C ARG A 87 -7.06 -11.11 -11.35
N MET A 88 -6.34 -10.12 -11.82
CA MET A 88 -4.92 -10.22 -12.15
C MET A 88 -4.14 -9.12 -11.44
N ALA A 89 -2.95 -9.45 -10.98
CA ALA A 89 -1.98 -8.47 -10.56
C ALA A 89 -0.69 -8.61 -11.37
N GLU A 90 -0.03 -7.50 -11.61
CA GLU A 90 1.27 -7.48 -12.27
C GLU A 90 2.30 -6.74 -11.42
N LEU A 91 3.46 -7.35 -11.23
CA LEU A 91 4.65 -6.62 -10.79
C LEU A 91 5.37 -6.11 -12.03
N ARG A 92 5.54 -4.78 -12.10
CA ARG A 92 6.17 -4.11 -13.23
C ARG A 92 7.45 -3.39 -12.82
N ARG A 93 8.37 -3.27 -13.77
CA ARG A 93 9.54 -2.38 -13.69
C ARG A 93 9.52 -1.45 -14.90
N GLY A 94 8.96 -0.26 -14.74
CA GLY A 94 8.61 0.60 -15.87
C GLY A 94 7.60 -0.09 -16.78
N THR A 95 7.90 -0.21 -18.08
CA THR A 95 7.02 -0.88 -19.05
C THR A 95 7.11 -2.41 -19.03
N ARG A 96 8.15 -2.99 -18.39
CA ARG A 96 8.36 -4.44 -18.37
C ARG A 96 7.57 -5.10 -17.25
N VAL A 97 6.72 -6.06 -17.59
CA VAL A 97 6.08 -6.98 -16.64
C VAL A 97 7.12 -8.01 -16.18
N LEU A 98 7.35 -8.08 -14.88
CA LEU A 98 8.25 -9.06 -14.25
C LEU A 98 7.50 -10.32 -13.82
N ARG A 99 6.26 -10.16 -13.38
CA ARG A 99 5.39 -11.25 -12.90
C ARG A 99 3.93 -10.91 -13.14
N ARG A 100 3.17 -11.90 -13.64
CA ARG A 100 1.69 -11.89 -13.66
C ARG A 100 1.19 -12.90 -12.64
N MET A 101 0.13 -12.51 -11.91
CA MET A 101 -0.40 -13.28 -10.79
C MET A 101 -1.92 -13.31 -10.88
N SER A 102 -2.52 -14.49 -10.82
CA SER A 102 -3.96 -14.59 -10.57
C SER A 102 -4.23 -14.22 -9.11
N VAL A 103 -5.24 -13.38 -8.86
CA VAL A 103 -5.55 -12.89 -7.52
C VAL A 103 -7.01 -13.15 -7.13
N GLY A 104 -7.25 -13.34 -5.83
CA GLY A 104 -8.56 -13.24 -5.23
C GLY A 104 -8.80 -11.79 -4.79
N VAL A 105 -10.03 -11.30 -4.93
CA VAL A 105 -10.40 -9.92 -4.63
C VAL A 105 -11.61 -9.84 -3.69
N GLY A 106 -11.93 -8.64 -3.23
CA GLY A 106 -13.07 -8.38 -2.36
C GLY A 106 -14.40 -8.74 -2.98
N ARG A 107 -15.28 -9.38 -2.19
CA ARG A 107 -16.66 -9.69 -2.58
C ARG A 107 -17.54 -8.43 -2.61
N ALA A 108 -18.72 -8.50 -3.20
CA ALA A 108 -19.64 -7.38 -3.41
C ALA A 108 -19.90 -6.53 -2.15
N GLY A 109 -20.12 -7.17 -0.98
CA GLY A 109 -20.36 -6.45 0.29
C GLY A 109 -19.11 -5.81 0.91
N SER A 110 -17.92 -6.20 0.48
CA SER A 110 -16.63 -5.69 0.96
C SER A 110 -15.62 -5.64 -0.20
N PRO A 111 -15.87 -4.81 -1.22
CA PRO A 111 -15.03 -4.79 -2.43
C PRO A 111 -13.60 -4.31 -2.11
N THR A 112 -12.64 -4.79 -2.86
CA THR A 112 -11.28 -4.23 -2.83
C THR A 112 -11.34 -2.78 -3.28
N PRO A 113 -10.84 -1.80 -2.50
CA PRO A 113 -10.92 -0.40 -2.86
C PRO A 113 -10.03 -0.08 -4.06
N VAL A 114 -10.57 0.66 -5.02
CA VAL A 114 -9.82 1.19 -6.16
C VAL A 114 -9.05 2.45 -5.77
N GLY A 115 -7.90 2.68 -6.40
CA GLY A 115 -7.10 3.86 -6.15
C GLY A 115 -5.61 3.65 -6.32
N ARG A 116 -4.85 4.67 -5.88
CA ARG A 116 -3.38 4.64 -5.85
C ARG A 116 -2.90 4.57 -4.41
N PHE A 117 -2.21 3.52 -4.11
CA PHE A 117 -1.72 3.18 -2.78
C PHE A 117 -0.21 2.94 -2.80
N ALA A 118 0.34 2.58 -1.65
CA ALA A 118 1.74 2.17 -1.53
C ALA A 118 1.87 1.00 -0.55
N VAL A 119 2.89 0.18 -0.71
CA VAL A 119 3.26 -0.84 0.26
C VAL A 119 3.80 -0.16 1.52
N THR A 120 3.13 -0.35 2.66
CA THR A 120 3.52 0.24 3.95
C THR A 120 4.32 -0.72 4.81
N ASP A 121 3.99 -2.02 4.76
CA ASP A 121 4.61 -3.04 5.60
C ASP A 121 4.83 -4.33 4.82
N LYS A 122 5.86 -5.06 5.21
CA LYS A 122 6.16 -6.41 4.74
C LYS A 122 6.32 -7.29 5.97
N LEU A 123 5.35 -8.18 6.19
CA LEU A 123 5.23 -8.92 7.43
C LEU A 123 5.22 -10.43 7.17
N ALA A 124 5.71 -11.22 8.12
CA ALA A 124 5.55 -12.66 8.10
C ALA A 124 4.09 -12.99 8.45
N GLY A 125 3.38 -13.70 7.56
CA GLY A 125 1.97 -14.03 7.76
C GLY A 125 1.74 -14.89 9.01
N SER A 126 2.63 -15.83 9.25
CA SER A 126 2.60 -16.72 10.42
C SER A 126 2.64 -16.00 11.78
N ALA A 127 3.17 -14.76 11.82
CA ALA A 127 3.19 -13.96 13.06
C ALA A 127 1.79 -13.39 13.41
N TYR A 128 0.82 -13.45 12.48
CA TYR A 128 -0.53 -12.93 12.65
C TYR A 128 -1.58 -14.03 12.64
N SER A 129 -1.64 -14.84 11.57
CA SER A 129 -2.53 -15.99 11.44
C SER A 129 -2.13 -16.83 10.24
N ALA A 130 -2.37 -18.15 10.34
CA ALA A 130 -2.15 -19.09 9.22
C ALA A 130 -2.93 -18.72 7.96
N VAL A 131 -4.08 -18.03 8.08
CA VAL A 131 -4.90 -17.61 6.94
C VAL A 131 -4.21 -16.62 6.01
N TYR A 132 -3.17 -15.94 6.47
CA TYR A 132 -2.40 -15.00 5.66
C TYR A 132 -1.30 -15.66 4.81
N GLY A 133 -1.07 -16.95 4.98
CA GLY A 133 0.01 -17.67 4.29
C GLY A 133 1.39 -17.22 4.77
N CYS A 134 2.40 -17.28 3.91
CA CYS A 134 3.77 -16.88 4.27
C CYS A 134 3.92 -15.42 4.63
N CYS A 135 3.11 -14.58 4.00
CA CYS A 135 3.57 -13.21 3.79
C CYS A 135 2.39 -12.25 3.66
N ILE A 136 2.58 -11.02 4.19
CA ILE A 136 1.63 -9.91 4.09
C ILE A 136 2.37 -8.69 3.57
N LEU A 137 1.92 -8.15 2.43
CA LEU A 137 2.27 -6.81 1.98
C LEU A 137 1.09 -5.88 2.32
N ALA A 138 1.18 -5.17 3.45
CA ALA A 138 0.14 -4.23 3.83
C ALA A 138 0.24 -2.96 2.96
N LEU A 139 -0.92 -2.39 2.62
CA LEU A 139 -1.03 -1.22 1.75
C LEU A 139 -1.47 0.01 2.54
N SER A 140 -1.30 1.19 1.97
CA SER A 140 -1.90 2.42 2.51
C SER A 140 -3.42 2.50 2.34
N ALA A 141 -4.03 1.48 1.73
CA ALA A 141 -5.47 1.34 1.56
C ALA A 141 -6.17 0.85 2.84
N THR A 142 -7.41 1.25 3.02
CA THR A 142 -8.29 0.80 4.11
C THR A 142 -9.61 0.27 3.55
N GLN A 143 -10.25 -0.67 4.27
CA GLN A 143 -11.58 -1.20 3.93
C GLN A 143 -12.65 -0.40 4.67
N PRO A 144 -13.48 0.41 3.97
CA PRO A 144 -14.55 1.15 4.60
C PRO A 144 -15.79 0.28 4.91
N ASN A 145 -15.95 -0.85 4.21
CA ASN A 145 -17.11 -1.73 4.29
C ASN A 145 -16.72 -3.09 4.91
N LEU A 146 -16.40 -3.08 6.20
CA LEU A 146 -16.09 -4.31 6.92
C LEU A 146 -17.35 -5.12 7.17
N PRO A 147 -17.27 -6.48 7.10
CA PRO A 147 -18.39 -7.35 7.44
C PRO A 147 -18.86 -7.14 8.88
N ALA A 148 -20.16 -7.33 9.13
CA ALA A 148 -20.71 -7.33 10.49
C ALA A 148 -19.97 -8.34 11.37
N GLY A 149 -19.63 -7.95 12.60
CA GLY A 149 -18.88 -8.76 13.54
C GLY A 149 -17.38 -8.87 13.26
N TRP A 150 -16.84 -8.08 12.32
CA TRP A 150 -15.40 -8.04 12.07
C TRP A 150 -14.65 -7.44 13.27
N THR A 151 -13.71 -8.21 13.82
CA THR A 151 -12.89 -7.80 14.97
C THR A 151 -11.45 -7.40 14.62
N GLY A 152 -11.05 -7.62 13.35
CA GLY A 152 -9.72 -7.26 12.84
C GLY A 152 -9.61 -5.77 12.46
N GLY A 153 -8.41 -5.36 12.09
CA GLY A 153 -8.17 -4.03 11.53
C GLY A 153 -8.79 -3.86 10.13
N ASN A 154 -8.81 -2.64 9.65
CA ASN A 154 -9.36 -2.29 8.33
C ASN A 154 -8.29 -2.15 7.23
N ARG A 155 -7.05 -2.52 7.50
CA ARG A 155 -5.97 -2.39 6.53
C ARG A 155 -6.11 -3.38 5.38
N ILE A 156 -6.04 -2.89 4.15
CA ILE A 156 -5.93 -3.75 2.97
C ILE A 156 -4.50 -4.26 2.82
N ALA A 157 -4.37 -5.51 2.42
CA ALA A 157 -3.08 -6.15 2.17
C ALA A 157 -3.16 -7.09 0.95
N ILE A 158 -1.99 -7.43 0.41
CA ILE A 158 -1.80 -8.57 -0.49
C ILE A 158 -1.23 -9.69 0.37
N HIS A 159 -1.93 -10.84 0.46
CA HIS A 159 -1.53 -11.97 1.31
C HIS A 159 -2.01 -13.32 0.74
N GLY A 160 -1.68 -14.42 1.39
CA GLY A 160 -2.06 -15.77 0.96
C GLY A 160 -3.56 -16.01 0.98
N GLY A 161 -4.02 -16.87 0.09
CA GLY A 161 -5.41 -17.32 0.05
C GLY A 161 -5.87 -17.73 -1.35
N PRO A 162 -7.14 -18.14 -1.49
CA PRO A 162 -7.72 -18.53 -2.77
C PRO A 162 -7.66 -17.40 -3.80
N THR A 163 -7.29 -17.75 -5.04
CA THR A 163 -7.15 -16.81 -6.17
C THR A 163 -8.26 -17.02 -7.20
N GLY A 164 -8.41 -16.11 -8.14
CA GLY A 164 -9.35 -16.20 -9.27
C GLY A 164 -10.82 -15.87 -8.95
N GLY A 165 -11.15 -15.50 -7.70
CA GLY A 165 -12.51 -15.23 -7.25
C GLY A 165 -12.70 -13.91 -6.50
N ALA A 166 -13.96 -13.50 -6.30
CA ALA A 166 -14.35 -12.41 -5.41
C ALA A 166 -14.70 -13.01 -4.03
N VAL A 167 -13.68 -13.34 -3.24
CA VAL A 167 -13.78 -14.23 -2.06
C VAL A 167 -13.33 -13.57 -0.75
N THR A 168 -12.80 -12.36 -0.80
CA THR A 168 -12.20 -11.71 0.37
C THR A 168 -13.09 -10.63 1.00
N ALA A 169 -12.72 -10.14 2.16
CA ALA A 169 -13.30 -8.96 2.78
C ALA A 169 -12.59 -7.65 2.34
N GLY A 170 -11.98 -7.66 1.14
CA GLY A 170 -11.32 -6.50 0.53
C GLY A 170 -9.83 -6.66 0.27
N CYS A 171 -9.14 -7.55 0.97
CA CYS A 171 -7.74 -7.85 0.68
C CYS A 171 -7.58 -8.52 -0.70
N VAL A 172 -6.37 -8.46 -1.22
CA VAL A 172 -5.98 -9.15 -2.44
C VAL A 172 -5.28 -10.45 -2.04
N HIS A 173 -5.83 -11.60 -2.45
CA HIS A 173 -5.18 -12.89 -2.26
C HIS A 173 -4.23 -13.20 -3.42
N ALA A 174 -3.09 -13.78 -3.11
CA ALA A 174 -2.14 -14.28 -4.10
C ALA A 174 -1.58 -15.64 -3.68
N ALA A 175 -1.06 -16.39 -4.64
CA ALA A 175 -0.41 -17.67 -4.37
C ALA A 175 0.90 -17.46 -3.59
N GLU A 176 1.27 -18.45 -2.77
CA GLU A 176 2.49 -18.41 -1.94
C GLU A 176 3.77 -18.08 -2.72
N ALA A 177 3.94 -18.68 -3.91
CA ALA A 177 5.11 -18.44 -4.75
C ALA A 177 5.18 -16.99 -5.25
N ASP A 178 4.01 -16.39 -5.54
CA ASP A 178 3.90 -15.00 -5.97
C ASP A 178 4.19 -14.03 -4.83
N LEU A 179 3.67 -14.33 -3.63
CA LEU A 179 3.94 -13.55 -2.43
C LEU A 179 5.43 -13.54 -2.07
N ARG A 180 6.08 -14.71 -2.08
CA ARG A 180 7.54 -14.82 -1.83
C ARG A 180 8.32 -13.99 -2.86
N TYR A 181 7.90 -14.01 -4.12
CA TYR A 181 8.50 -13.20 -5.16
C TYR A 181 8.32 -11.70 -4.91
N LEU A 182 7.10 -11.26 -4.56
CA LEU A 182 6.85 -9.87 -4.17
C LEU A 182 7.68 -9.46 -2.94
N MET A 183 7.70 -10.32 -1.91
CA MET A 183 8.47 -10.06 -0.68
C MET A 183 9.97 -9.89 -0.95
N SER A 184 10.54 -10.62 -1.92
CA SER A 184 11.97 -10.53 -2.23
C SER A 184 12.35 -9.25 -2.98
N LEU A 185 11.46 -8.70 -3.80
CA LEU A 185 11.77 -7.60 -4.72
C LEU A 185 11.16 -6.25 -4.34
N VAL A 186 9.94 -6.24 -3.79
CA VAL A 186 9.18 -5.01 -3.61
C VAL A 186 9.63 -4.27 -2.35
N PRO A 187 10.22 -3.05 -2.45
CA PRO A 187 10.55 -2.25 -1.28
C PRO A 187 9.32 -1.56 -0.69
N LEU A 188 9.41 -1.14 0.58
CA LEU A 188 8.41 -0.27 1.20
C LEU A 188 8.28 1.05 0.41
N GLY A 189 7.08 1.58 0.31
CA GLY A 189 6.76 2.77 -0.47
C GLY A 189 6.53 2.49 -1.97
N THR A 190 6.66 1.23 -2.43
CA THR A 190 6.34 0.87 -3.82
C THR A 190 4.89 1.20 -4.13
N PRO A 191 4.60 1.91 -5.24
CA PRO A 191 3.24 2.20 -5.67
C PRO A 191 2.45 0.92 -5.96
N VAL A 192 1.17 0.95 -5.60
CA VAL A 192 0.18 -0.08 -5.91
C VAL A 192 -1.03 0.63 -6.51
N THR A 193 -1.32 0.37 -7.77
CA THR A 193 -2.54 0.85 -8.44
C THR A 193 -3.56 -0.28 -8.45
N ILE A 194 -4.77 0.01 -7.97
CA ILE A 194 -5.90 -0.92 -8.00
C ILE A 194 -7.00 -0.27 -8.81
N HIS A 195 -7.47 -0.96 -9.83
CA HIS A 195 -8.52 -0.48 -10.75
C HIS A 195 -9.49 -1.60 -11.12
N ALA A 196 -10.66 -1.19 -11.67
CA ALA A 196 -11.68 -2.10 -12.20
C ALA A 196 -11.30 -2.63 -13.58
#